data_b3142289b0f125f4d1b6ce341ec964c0
#
_entry.id   b3142289b0f125f4d1b6ce341ec964c0
#
_cell.length_a   1.000
_cell.length_b   1.000
_cell.length_c   1.000
_cell.angle_alpha   90.00
_cell.angle_beta   90.00
_cell.angle_gamma   90.00
#
_symmetry.space_group_name_H-M   'P 1'
#
loop_
_entity.id
_entity.type
_entity.pdbx_description
1 polymer ?
#
loop_
_entity_poly.entity_id
_entity_poly.type
_entity_poly.pdbx_seq_one_letter_code
_entity_poly.pdbx_strand_id
1 'polypeptide(L)'
;MNEITATELKKMMDNHEDFQLIDVREEHEAEAANIGGKLIPMGTVMQHLDEIPKDKKVVVHCCSGKRSATVIQALEQQQGYTNLYNLKGGIMAYAEEVDPTLL
;
A
#
# COMPACT_ATOMS: atom_id res chain seq x y z
N MET A 1 5.78 -11.94 -6.20
CA MET A 1 5.19 -10.84 -5.43
C MET A 1 3.68 -10.96 -5.45
N ASN A 2 3.07 -10.93 -4.30
CA ASN A 2 1.60 -10.96 -4.22
C ASN A 2 1.03 -9.62 -4.62
N GLU A 3 -0.05 -9.63 -5.38
CA GLU A 3 -0.74 -8.42 -5.82
C GLU A 3 -2.22 -8.46 -5.44
N ILE A 4 -2.82 -7.29 -5.28
CA ILE A 4 -4.24 -7.13 -5.07
C ILE A 4 -4.74 -6.03 -6.00
N THR A 5 -5.92 -6.20 -6.60
CA THR A 5 -6.49 -5.18 -7.48
C THR A 5 -7.18 -4.10 -6.65
N ALA A 6 -7.43 -2.94 -7.29
CA ALA A 6 -8.16 -1.86 -6.64
C ALA A 6 -9.56 -2.32 -6.22
N THR A 7 -10.25 -3.10 -7.06
CA THR A 7 -11.58 -3.62 -6.76
C THR A 7 -11.55 -4.57 -5.56
N GLU A 8 -10.53 -5.44 -5.50
CA GLU A 8 -10.36 -6.33 -4.36
C GLU A 8 -10.10 -5.56 -3.06
N LEU A 9 -9.24 -4.54 -3.13
CA LEU A 9 -8.97 -3.69 -1.96
C LEU A 9 -10.26 -3.01 -1.49
N LYS A 10 -11.06 -2.48 -2.41
CA LYS A 10 -12.34 -1.85 -2.08
C LYS A 10 -13.25 -2.82 -1.32
N LYS A 11 -13.31 -4.08 -1.77
CA LYS A 11 -14.11 -5.10 -1.07
C LYS A 11 -13.60 -5.37 0.34
N MET A 12 -12.30 -5.41 0.53
CA MET A 12 -11.70 -5.59 1.86
C MET A 12 -12.08 -4.43 2.78
N MET A 13 -12.04 -3.21 2.28
CA MET A 13 -12.43 -2.03 3.04
C MET A 13 -13.91 -2.06 3.39
N ASP A 14 -14.77 -2.37 2.42
CA ASP A 14 -16.22 -2.43 2.62
C ASP A 14 -16.62 -3.53 3.61
N ASN A 15 -15.89 -4.63 3.64
CA ASN A 15 -16.13 -5.76 4.54
C ASN A 15 -15.47 -5.58 5.90
N HIS A 16 -14.80 -4.45 6.13
CA HIS A 16 -14.08 -4.17 7.37
C HIS A 16 -13.10 -5.28 7.76
N GLU A 17 -12.39 -5.83 6.77
CA GLU A 17 -11.38 -6.86 7.02
C GLU A 17 -10.23 -6.30 7.86
N ASP A 18 -9.61 -7.18 8.65
CA ASP A 18 -8.47 -6.78 9.47
C ASP A 18 -7.19 -6.83 8.65
N PHE A 19 -6.79 -5.68 8.12
CA PHE A 19 -5.55 -5.53 7.37
C PHE A 19 -4.98 -4.14 7.58
N GLN A 20 -3.71 -3.96 7.24
CA GLN A 20 -3.06 -2.65 7.28
C GLN A 20 -2.83 -2.16 5.86
N LEU A 21 -3.25 -0.94 5.56
CA LEU A 21 -2.94 -0.27 4.30
C LEU A 21 -1.81 0.72 4.53
N ILE A 22 -0.76 0.64 3.71
CA ILE A 22 0.42 1.50 3.84
C ILE A 22 0.68 2.22 2.52
N ASP A 23 0.85 3.54 2.63
CA ASP A 23 1.17 4.44 1.52
C ASP A 23 2.66 4.80 1.61
N VAL A 24 3.45 4.42 0.61
CA VAL A 24 4.89 4.69 0.59
C VAL A 24 5.28 5.88 -0.27
N ARG A 25 4.28 6.71 -0.63
CA ARG A 25 4.52 7.96 -1.37
C ARG A 25 5.07 9.03 -0.44
N GLU A 26 5.30 10.22 -0.98
CA GLU A 26 5.73 11.37 -0.19
C GLU A 26 4.53 12.09 0.42
N GLU A 27 4.79 12.91 1.44
CA GLU A 27 3.75 13.61 2.18
C GLU A 27 2.89 14.49 1.27
N HIS A 28 3.50 15.22 0.35
CA HIS A 28 2.75 16.11 -0.55
C HIS A 28 1.81 15.32 -1.49
N GLU A 29 2.19 14.10 -1.86
CA GLU A 29 1.33 13.24 -2.66
C GLU A 29 0.10 12.79 -1.86
N ALA A 30 0.33 12.39 -0.61
CA ALA A 30 -0.75 11.94 0.27
C ALA A 30 -1.70 13.08 0.63
N GLU A 31 -1.20 14.31 0.76
CA GLU A 31 -2.04 15.48 0.99
C GLU A 31 -2.93 15.80 -0.20
N ALA A 32 -2.43 15.59 -1.42
CA ALA A 32 -3.18 15.84 -2.64
C ALA A 32 -4.33 14.84 -2.82
N ALA A 33 -4.06 13.55 -2.57
CA ALA A 33 -5.07 12.50 -2.66
C ALA A 33 -4.59 11.27 -1.89
N ASN A 34 -5.46 10.65 -1.10
CA ASN A 34 -5.13 9.42 -0.39
C ASN A 34 -6.36 8.54 -0.25
N ILE A 35 -6.12 7.27 0.06
CA ILE A 35 -7.19 6.28 0.25
C ILE A 35 -7.22 5.75 1.70
N GLY A 36 -6.66 6.52 2.62
CA GLY A 36 -6.73 6.21 4.04
C GLY A 36 -5.60 5.34 4.58
N GLY A 37 -4.56 5.09 3.77
CA GLY A 37 -3.41 4.31 4.22
C GLY A 37 -2.53 5.08 5.20
N LYS A 38 -1.79 4.34 5.99
CA LYS A 38 -0.78 4.93 6.87
C LYS A 38 0.42 5.35 6.03
N LEU A 39 0.78 6.63 6.13
CA LEU A 39 1.90 7.16 5.35
C LEU A 39 3.24 6.77 5.96
N ILE A 40 4.03 6.03 5.22
CA ILE A 40 5.41 5.70 5.56
C ILE A 40 6.23 5.89 4.28
N PRO A 41 6.77 7.09 4.04
CA PRO A 41 7.51 7.34 2.82
C PRO A 41 8.61 6.31 2.57
N MET A 42 8.73 5.89 1.31
CA MET A 42 9.63 4.83 0.90
C MET A 42 11.04 4.94 1.50
N GLY A 43 11.60 6.15 1.55
CA GLY A 43 12.94 6.36 2.09
C GLY A 43 13.07 6.15 3.60
N THR A 44 11.96 6.02 4.33
CA THR A 44 11.96 5.87 5.78
C THR A 44 11.46 4.51 6.26
N VAL A 45 11.11 3.62 5.34
CA VAL A 45 10.45 2.34 5.69
C VAL A 45 11.25 1.52 6.70
N MET A 46 12.56 1.43 6.52
CA MET A 46 13.39 0.62 7.42
C MET A 46 13.50 1.19 8.83
N GLN A 47 13.11 2.44 9.03
CA GLN A 47 13.08 3.10 10.34
C GLN A 47 11.72 2.95 11.02
N HIS A 48 10.73 2.38 10.32
CA HIS A 48 9.35 2.26 10.79
C HIS A 48 8.82 0.83 10.71
N LEU A 49 9.71 -0.16 10.87
CA LEU A 49 9.31 -1.58 10.80
C LEU A 49 8.31 -1.97 11.87
N ASP A 50 8.33 -1.29 13.01
CA ASP A 50 7.36 -1.51 14.09
C ASP A 50 5.94 -1.13 13.70
N GLU A 51 5.76 -0.35 12.63
CA GLU A 51 4.46 0.05 12.12
C GLU A 51 3.98 -0.84 10.98
N ILE A 52 4.78 -1.83 10.58
CA ILE A 52 4.45 -2.77 9.50
C ILE A 52 4.28 -4.15 10.11
N PRO A 53 3.02 -4.58 10.36
CA PRO A 53 2.78 -5.86 11.04
C PRO A 53 3.18 -7.06 10.19
N LYS A 54 3.53 -8.16 10.85
CA LYS A 54 3.83 -9.44 10.22
C LYS A 54 2.73 -10.47 10.42
N ASP A 55 1.74 -10.16 11.24
CA ASP A 55 0.72 -11.10 11.69
C ASP A 55 -0.65 -10.89 11.03
N LYS A 56 -0.72 -10.00 10.06
CA LYS A 56 -1.94 -9.78 9.28
C LYS A 56 -1.57 -9.35 7.86
N LYS A 57 -2.55 -9.36 6.98
CA LYS A 57 -2.36 -8.89 5.60
C LYS A 57 -1.98 -7.40 5.61
N VAL A 58 -0.97 -7.05 4.84
CA VAL A 58 -0.53 -5.67 4.63
C VAL A 58 -0.59 -5.36 3.15
N VAL A 59 -1.33 -4.32 2.78
CA VAL A 59 -1.39 -3.84 1.40
C VAL A 59 -0.54 -2.58 1.30
N VAL A 60 0.44 -2.60 0.41
CA VAL A 60 1.36 -1.47 0.20
C VAL A 60 1.05 -0.83 -1.13
N HIS A 61 0.92 0.49 -1.16
CA HIS A 61 0.66 1.18 -2.42
C HIS A 61 1.52 2.43 -2.59
N CYS A 62 1.66 2.82 -3.85
CA CYS A 62 2.21 4.10 -4.26
C CYS A 62 1.34 4.64 -5.39
N CYS A 63 1.92 5.46 -6.28
CA CYS A 63 1.17 6.03 -7.40
C CYS A 63 0.80 4.99 -8.46
N SER A 64 1.79 4.23 -8.94
CA SER A 64 1.64 3.29 -10.05
C SER A 64 1.94 1.83 -9.70
N GLY A 65 2.45 1.56 -8.51
CA GLY A 65 2.85 0.23 -8.08
C GLY A 65 4.35 -0.04 -8.15
N LYS A 66 5.16 0.90 -8.66
CA LYS A 66 6.61 0.68 -8.80
C LYS A 66 7.37 0.87 -7.50
N ARG A 67 7.16 1.98 -6.80
CA ARG A 67 7.82 2.24 -5.52
C ARG A 67 7.40 1.21 -4.47
N SER A 68 6.12 0.88 -4.43
CA SER A 68 5.60 -0.12 -3.50
C SER A 68 6.18 -1.51 -3.78
N ALA A 69 6.38 -1.87 -5.05
CA ALA A 69 7.05 -3.12 -5.41
C ALA A 69 8.48 -3.16 -4.87
N THR A 70 9.22 -2.07 -5.01
CA THR A 70 10.58 -1.96 -4.49
C THR A 70 10.61 -2.12 -2.97
N VAL A 71 9.68 -1.46 -2.27
CA VAL A 71 9.56 -1.57 -0.82
C VAL A 71 9.26 -3.01 -0.40
N ILE A 72 8.29 -3.65 -1.06
CA ILE A 72 7.92 -5.03 -0.76
C ILE A 72 9.10 -5.97 -0.94
N GLN A 73 9.83 -5.83 -2.06
CA GLN A 73 11.00 -6.67 -2.32
C GLN A 73 12.05 -6.54 -1.21
N ALA A 74 12.32 -5.31 -0.78
CA ALA A 74 13.29 -5.06 0.29
C ALA A 74 12.82 -5.68 1.61
N LEU A 75 11.55 -5.52 1.96
CA LEU A 75 10.99 -6.07 3.19
C LEU A 75 11.01 -7.60 3.18
N GLU A 76 10.69 -8.22 2.05
CA GLU A 76 10.72 -9.67 1.91
C GLU A 76 12.15 -10.22 2.03
N GLN A 77 13.09 -9.60 1.34
CA GLN A 77 14.47 -10.08 1.28
C GLN A 77 15.26 -9.78 2.55
N GLN A 78 15.07 -8.61 3.14
CA GLN A 78 15.88 -8.15 4.25
C GLN A 78 15.25 -8.37 5.62
N GLN A 79 13.93 -8.43 5.70
CA GLN A 79 13.21 -8.50 6.96
C GLN A 79 12.29 -9.72 7.08
N GLY A 80 12.27 -10.59 6.08
CA GLY A 80 11.54 -11.85 6.11
C GLY A 80 10.00 -11.72 6.11
N TYR A 81 9.46 -10.63 5.59
CA TYR A 81 8.01 -10.47 5.47
C TYR A 81 7.43 -11.47 4.47
N THR A 82 6.27 -12.03 4.80
CA THR A 82 5.56 -13.00 3.94
C THR A 82 4.10 -12.60 3.69
N ASN A 83 3.66 -11.47 4.22
CA ASN A 83 2.25 -11.08 4.28
C ASN A 83 1.96 -9.79 3.49
N LEU A 84 2.82 -9.41 2.56
CA LEU A 84 2.72 -8.15 1.83
C LEU A 84 2.07 -8.34 0.47
N TYR A 85 1.21 -7.38 0.10
CA TYR A 85 0.51 -7.35 -1.18
C TYR A 85 0.71 -5.99 -1.82
N ASN A 86 1.07 -5.98 -3.09
CA ASN A 86 1.21 -4.73 -3.85
C ASN A 86 -0.15 -4.38 -4.48
N LEU A 87 -0.59 -3.13 -4.27
CA LEU A 87 -1.79 -2.64 -4.96
C LEU A 87 -1.45 -2.45 -6.44
N LYS A 88 -2.00 -3.31 -7.28
CA LYS A 88 -1.73 -3.30 -8.71
C LYS A 88 -2.18 -1.99 -9.34
N GLY A 89 -1.25 -1.30 -9.98
CA GLY A 89 -1.51 0.00 -10.59
C GLY A 89 -1.61 1.16 -9.61
N GLY A 90 -1.42 0.90 -8.32
CA GLY A 90 -1.38 1.94 -7.29
C GLY A 90 -2.65 2.75 -7.14
N ILE A 91 -2.53 3.95 -6.55
CA ILE A 91 -3.67 4.84 -6.37
C ILE A 91 -4.27 5.29 -7.70
N MET A 92 -3.48 5.31 -8.78
CA MET A 92 -4.01 5.64 -10.11
C MET A 92 -5.07 4.64 -10.55
N ALA A 93 -4.79 3.34 -10.40
CA ALA A 93 -5.78 2.30 -10.71
C ALA A 93 -6.99 2.39 -9.79
N TYR A 94 -6.76 2.68 -8.52
CA TYR A 94 -7.86 2.85 -7.56
C TYR A 94 -8.76 4.01 -7.96
N ALA A 95 -8.18 5.14 -8.36
CA ALA A 95 -8.93 6.31 -8.83
C ALA A 95 -9.74 5.97 -10.07
N GLU A 96 -9.15 5.26 -11.02
CA GLU A 96 -9.80 4.91 -12.29
C GLU A 96 -10.91 3.88 -12.11
N GLU A 97 -10.69 2.85 -11.29
CA GLU A 97 -11.60 1.71 -11.18
C GLU A 97 -12.63 1.86 -10.07
N VAL A 98 -12.32 2.61 -9.01
CA VAL A 98 -13.13 2.66 -7.80
C VAL A 98 -13.59 4.07 -7.46
N ASP A 99 -12.69 5.06 -7.45
CA ASP A 99 -13.01 6.40 -6.96
C ASP A 99 -12.41 7.49 -7.85
N PRO A 100 -13.12 7.88 -8.91
CA PRO A 100 -12.62 8.91 -9.84
C PRO A 100 -12.48 10.31 -9.21
N THR A 101 -13.02 10.53 -8.00
CA THR A 101 -12.89 11.83 -7.33
C THR A 101 -11.49 12.09 -6.79
N LEU A 102 -10.62 11.08 -6.76
CA LEU A 102 -9.26 11.22 -6.24
C LEU A 102 -8.32 11.99 -7.19
N LEU A 103 -8.67 12.11 -8.45
CA LEU A 103 -7.83 12.77 -9.46
C LEU A 103 -8.52 13.94 -10.12
#